data_2070d20a1b5cfb1f9ac32f0ed2e5bf4a
#
_entry.id   2070d20a1b5cfb1f9ac32f0ed2e5bf4a
#
_cell.length_a   1.000
_cell.length_b   1.000
_cell.length_c   1.000
_cell.angle_alpha   90.00
_cell.angle_beta   90.00
_cell.angle_gamma   90.00
#
_symmetry.space_group_name_H-M   'P 1'
#
loop_
_entity.id
_entity.type
_entity.pdbx_description
1 polymer ?
#
loop_
_entity_poly.entity_id
_entity_poly.type
_entity_poly.pdbx_seq_one_letter_code
_entity_poly.pdbx_strand_id
1 'polypeptide(L)'
;MSDFFDNYFNIRKIIESKREYKRQMVRVEALPKDYRYVFKKIQSHMWMFAAGSGYDMMKIHYDLIELFEEGAANGKSVLEITGEDVAAFCDELLRSAKTYTENWREKLNRDILNNIGNGAVNNH
;
A
#
# COMPACT_ATOMS: atom_id res chain seq x y z
N MET A 1 18.47 -12.61 -24.93
CA MET A 1 17.69 -11.42 -25.31
C MET A 1 16.54 -11.13 -24.37
N SER A 2 15.80 -12.14 -23.93
CA SER A 2 14.73 -11.95 -22.92
C SER A 2 15.26 -11.35 -21.61
N ASP A 3 16.45 -11.76 -21.17
CA ASP A 3 17.06 -11.29 -19.93
C ASP A 3 17.38 -9.78 -19.98
N PHE A 4 17.76 -9.26 -21.14
CA PHE A 4 18.04 -7.84 -21.33
C PHE A 4 16.75 -7.00 -21.16
N PHE A 5 15.66 -7.43 -21.79
CA PHE A 5 14.37 -6.75 -21.68
C PHE A 5 13.81 -6.83 -20.25
N ASP A 6 13.92 -7.99 -19.60
CA ASP A 6 13.46 -8.18 -18.23
C ASP A 6 14.21 -7.26 -17.27
N ASN A 7 15.54 -7.16 -17.42
CA ASN A 7 16.37 -6.27 -16.62
C ASN A 7 16.03 -4.79 -16.89
N TYR A 8 15.81 -4.43 -18.15
CA TYR A 8 15.43 -3.07 -18.51
C TYR A 8 14.09 -2.67 -17.89
N PHE A 9 13.07 -3.54 -17.97
CA PHE A 9 11.77 -3.29 -17.38
C PHE A 9 11.84 -3.22 -15.85
N ASN A 10 12.65 -4.05 -15.23
CA ASN A 10 12.85 -4.03 -13.77
C ASN A 10 13.51 -2.73 -13.32
N ILE A 11 14.52 -2.25 -14.04
CA ILE A 11 15.16 -0.97 -13.76
C ILE A 11 14.16 0.17 -13.90
N ARG A 12 13.34 0.15 -14.95
CA ARG A 12 12.32 1.17 -15.18
C ARG A 12 11.30 1.20 -14.04
N LYS A 13 10.83 0.03 -13.57
CA LYS A 13 9.93 -0.08 -12.43
C LYS A 13 10.55 0.48 -11.16
N ILE A 14 11.82 0.20 -10.90
CA ILE A 14 12.54 0.71 -9.74
C ILE A 14 12.60 2.24 -9.80
N ILE A 15 12.92 2.81 -10.95
CA ILE A 15 12.99 4.27 -11.14
C ILE A 15 11.61 4.90 -10.92
N GLU A 16 10.56 4.32 -11.50
CA GLU A 16 9.19 4.81 -11.33
C GLU A 16 8.74 4.74 -9.88
N SER A 17 9.06 3.66 -9.17
CA SER A 17 8.76 3.50 -7.75
C SER A 17 9.47 4.54 -6.90
N LYS A 18 10.73 4.83 -7.19
CA LYS A 18 11.49 5.87 -6.49
C LYS A 18 10.92 7.26 -6.73
N ARG A 19 10.49 7.55 -7.96
CA ARG A 19 9.84 8.84 -8.28
C ARG A 19 8.52 8.98 -7.53
N GLU A 20 7.72 7.94 -7.50
CA GLU A 20 6.45 7.94 -6.79
C GLU A 20 6.67 8.11 -5.29
N TYR A 21 7.62 7.40 -4.70
CA TYR A 21 7.99 7.56 -3.31
C TYR A 21 8.41 9.00 -3.00
N LYS A 22 9.23 9.61 -3.87
CA LYS A 22 9.64 11.00 -3.73
C LYS A 22 8.46 11.96 -3.75
N ARG A 23 7.52 11.76 -4.67
CA ARG A 23 6.29 12.58 -4.74
C ARG A 23 5.48 12.47 -3.45
N GLN A 24 5.32 11.26 -2.95
CA GLN A 24 4.60 11.02 -1.71
C GLN A 24 5.30 11.71 -0.54
N MET A 25 6.62 11.62 -0.44
CA MET A 25 7.36 12.24 0.65
C MET A 25 7.33 13.77 0.60
N VAL A 26 7.27 14.37 -0.59
CA VAL A 26 7.05 15.81 -0.71
C VAL A 26 5.72 16.20 -0.08
N ARG A 27 4.67 15.43 -0.31
CA ARG A 27 3.35 15.66 0.30
C ARG A 27 3.42 15.52 1.82
N VAL A 28 4.14 14.52 2.33
CA VAL A 28 4.34 14.33 3.77
C VAL A 28 5.04 15.53 4.39
N GLU A 29 6.09 16.03 3.74
CA GLU A 29 6.84 17.20 4.24
C GLU A 29 5.98 18.48 4.26
N ALA A 30 4.94 18.54 3.45
CA ALA A 30 3.98 19.65 3.44
C ALA A 30 2.91 19.55 4.54
N LEU A 31 2.81 18.43 5.24
CA LEU A 31 1.86 18.24 6.33
C LEU A 31 2.25 19.10 7.55
N PRO A 32 1.28 19.47 8.40
CA PRO A 32 1.59 20.07 9.69
C PRO A 32 2.54 19.20 10.53
N LYS A 33 3.28 19.82 11.41
CA LYS A 33 4.36 19.19 12.18
C LYS A 33 3.94 17.88 12.87
N ASP A 34 2.81 17.88 13.55
CA ASP A 34 2.34 16.71 14.30
C ASP A 34 1.92 15.57 13.37
N TYR A 35 1.25 15.90 12.27
CA TYR A 35 0.91 14.93 11.24
C TYR A 35 2.15 14.30 10.64
N ARG A 36 3.14 15.11 10.33
CA ARG A 36 4.41 14.66 9.76
C ARG A 36 5.15 13.73 10.71
N TYR A 37 5.18 14.08 12.00
CA TYR A 37 5.81 13.25 13.03
C TYR A 37 5.14 11.89 13.12
N VAL A 38 3.80 11.86 13.23
CA VAL A 38 3.05 10.62 13.34
C VAL A 38 3.20 9.78 12.08
N PHE A 39 3.15 10.40 10.91
CA PHE A 39 3.35 9.70 9.64
C PHE A 39 4.70 8.96 9.61
N LYS A 40 5.77 9.65 9.97
CA LYS A 40 7.11 9.07 9.95
C LYS A 40 7.27 7.94 10.97
N LYS A 41 6.63 8.07 12.13
CA LYS A 41 6.61 7.00 13.13
C LYS A 41 5.85 5.78 12.63
N ILE A 42 4.69 5.98 12.06
CA ILE A 42 3.91 4.88 11.45
C ILE A 42 4.72 4.21 10.34
N GLN A 43 5.28 5.00 9.43
CA GLN A 43 6.09 4.49 8.33
C GLN A 43 7.24 3.60 8.83
N SER A 44 7.97 4.07 9.83
CA SER A 44 9.10 3.36 10.40
C SER A 44 8.69 2.02 10.99
N HIS A 45 7.64 1.99 11.80
CA HIS A 45 7.16 0.76 12.45
C HIS A 45 6.51 -0.21 11.48
N MET A 46 5.66 0.30 10.60
CA MET A 46 4.98 -0.55 9.61
C MET A 46 5.96 -1.17 8.62
N TRP A 47 7.00 -0.43 8.23
CA TRP A 47 8.00 -0.95 7.31
C TRP A 47 8.69 -2.19 7.88
N MET A 48 9.08 -2.15 9.14
CA MET A 48 9.70 -3.30 9.81
C MET A 48 8.75 -4.49 9.91
N PHE A 49 7.47 -4.21 10.16
CA PHE A 49 6.46 -5.24 10.39
C PHE A 49 5.95 -5.85 9.09
N ALA A 50 5.75 -5.02 8.06
CA ALA A 50 5.12 -5.43 6.80
C ALA A 50 6.13 -5.81 5.71
N ALA A 51 7.42 -5.58 5.92
CA ALA A 51 8.46 -5.93 4.95
C ALA A 51 8.43 -7.43 4.68
N GLY A 52 8.29 -7.81 3.41
CA GLY A 52 8.23 -9.22 3.01
C GLY A 52 6.88 -9.89 3.17
N SER A 53 5.86 -9.19 3.68
CA SER A 53 4.52 -9.76 3.88
C SER A 53 3.65 -9.72 2.62
N GLY A 54 4.09 -9.04 1.56
CA GLY A 54 3.32 -8.91 0.33
C GLY A 54 2.32 -7.76 0.33
N TYR A 55 2.31 -6.91 1.37
CA TYR A 55 1.46 -5.72 1.38
C TYR A 55 1.95 -4.69 0.35
N ASP A 56 1.01 -4.01 -0.28
CA ASP A 56 1.31 -2.88 -1.14
C ASP A 56 1.58 -1.64 -0.26
N MET A 57 2.83 -1.46 0.13
CA MET A 57 3.25 -0.37 1.00
C MET A 57 3.04 1.00 0.35
N MET A 58 3.19 1.09 -0.97
CA MET A 58 2.98 2.35 -1.68
C MET A 58 1.52 2.79 -1.59
N LYS A 59 0.59 1.86 -1.75
CA LYS A 59 -0.83 2.14 -1.62
C LYS A 59 -1.19 2.52 -0.19
N ILE A 60 -0.65 1.82 0.80
CA ILE A 60 -0.87 2.12 2.21
C ILE A 60 -0.39 3.55 2.53
N HIS A 61 0.81 3.91 2.08
CA HIS A 61 1.35 5.26 2.28
C HIS A 61 0.49 6.31 1.59
N TYR A 62 0.07 6.05 0.37
CA TYR A 62 -0.79 6.98 -0.38
C TYR A 62 -2.11 7.23 0.36
N ASP A 63 -2.77 6.17 0.80
CA ASP A 63 -4.04 6.26 1.52
C ASP A 63 -3.86 7.03 2.84
N LEU A 64 -2.76 6.77 3.55
CA LEU A 64 -2.45 7.46 4.80
C LEU A 64 -2.19 8.96 4.57
N ILE A 65 -1.46 9.30 3.52
CA ILE A 65 -1.19 10.70 3.16
C ILE A 65 -2.51 11.42 2.86
N GLU A 66 -3.37 10.82 2.05
CA GLU A 66 -4.67 11.43 1.72
C GLU A 66 -5.51 11.68 2.96
N LEU A 67 -5.57 10.69 3.85
CA LEU A 67 -6.32 10.79 5.09
C LEU A 67 -5.77 11.93 5.97
N PHE A 68 -4.47 12.04 6.07
CA PHE A 68 -3.80 13.09 6.87
C PHE A 68 -3.97 14.47 6.24
N GLU A 69 -3.87 14.57 4.92
CA GLU A 69 -4.13 15.84 4.22
C GLU A 69 -5.57 16.31 4.44
N GLU A 70 -6.52 15.41 4.35
CA GLU A 70 -7.93 15.74 4.58
C GLU A 70 -8.18 16.17 6.02
N GLY A 71 -7.62 15.44 6.99
CA GLY A 71 -7.74 15.80 8.40
C GLY A 71 -7.15 17.17 8.70
N ALA A 72 -5.97 17.46 8.19
CA ALA A 72 -5.30 18.75 8.35
C ALA A 72 -6.10 19.89 7.70
N ALA A 73 -6.63 19.65 6.50
CA ALA A 73 -7.45 20.65 5.78
C ALA A 73 -8.73 20.96 6.54
N ASN A 74 -9.28 20.00 7.26
CA ASN A 74 -10.48 20.18 8.08
C ASN A 74 -10.18 20.72 9.49
N GLY A 75 -8.95 21.10 9.77
CA GLY A 75 -8.55 21.67 11.05
C GLY A 75 -8.51 20.68 12.20
N LYS A 76 -8.50 19.39 11.93
CA LYS A 76 -8.44 18.35 12.94
C LYS A 76 -6.99 18.11 13.38
N SER A 77 -6.80 17.73 14.64
CA SER A 77 -5.50 17.25 15.10
C SER A 77 -5.23 15.84 14.57
N VAL A 78 -3.98 15.44 14.50
CA VAL A 78 -3.62 14.11 14.02
C VAL A 78 -4.23 13.00 14.88
N LEU A 79 -4.29 13.19 16.21
CA LEU A 79 -4.85 12.21 17.12
C LEU A 79 -6.38 12.11 17.00
N GLU A 80 -7.05 13.14 16.50
CA GLU A 80 -8.47 13.05 16.15
C GLU A 80 -8.70 12.11 14.96
N ILE A 81 -7.71 12.00 14.06
CA ILE A 81 -7.77 11.11 12.92
C ILE A 81 -7.40 9.67 13.31
N THR A 82 -6.29 9.50 14.02
CA THR A 82 -5.77 8.16 14.36
C THR A 82 -6.40 7.58 15.63
N GLY A 83 -6.92 8.43 16.53
CA GLY A 83 -7.17 8.07 17.91
C GLY A 83 -5.86 8.04 18.72
N GLU A 84 -5.97 7.92 20.03
CA GLU A 84 -4.80 7.84 20.90
C GLU A 84 -4.06 6.51 20.75
N ASP A 85 -4.78 5.44 20.43
CA ASP A 85 -4.19 4.15 20.13
C ASP A 85 -3.83 4.09 18.65
N VAL A 86 -2.68 4.67 18.31
CA VAL A 86 -2.19 4.72 16.93
C VAL A 86 -1.88 3.31 16.39
N ALA A 87 -1.47 2.40 17.27
CA ALA A 87 -1.22 1.01 16.87
C ALA A 87 -2.50 0.34 16.37
N ALA A 88 -3.62 0.55 17.05
CA ALA A 88 -4.93 0.04 16.59
C ALA A 88 -5.32 0.63 15.24
N PHE A 89 -5.06 1.92 15.02
CA PHE A 89 -5.27 2.57 13.74
C PHE A 89 -4.43 1.90 12.64
N CYS A 90 -3.16 1.59 12.93
CA CYS A 90 -2.28 0.91 11.99
C CYS A 90 -2.78 -0.50 11.67
N ASP A 91 -3.30 -1.23 12.65
CA ASP A 91 -3.87 -2.55 12.44
C ASP A 91 -5.05 -2.50 11.47
N GLU A 92 -5.91 -1.50 11.59
CA GLU A 92 -7.02 -1.28 10.66
C GLU A 92 -6.52 -0.97 9.25
N LEU A 93 -5.49 -0.14 9.14
CA LEU A 93 -4.89 0.21 7.87
C LEU A 93 -4.30 -1.02 7.17
N LEU A 94 -3.58 -1.86 7.92
CA LEU A 94 -3.02 -3.11 7.41
C LEU A 94 -4.11 -4.13 7.05
N ARG A 95 -5.17 -4.18 7.83
CA ARG A 95 -6.31 -5.07 7.53
C ARG A 95 -6.97 -4.71 6.22
N SER A 96 -7.14 -3.42 5.93
CA SER A 96 -7.66 -2.96 4.65
C SER A 96 -6.76 -3.37 3.48
N ALA A 97 -5.44 -3.27 3.66
CA ALA A 97 -4.47 -3.68 2.64
C ALA A 97 -4.47 -5.19 2.44
N LYS A 98 -4.60 -5.95 3.51
CA LYS A 98 -4.70 -7.42 3.46
C LYS A 98 -5.95 -7.87 2.71
N THR A 99 -7.08 -7.23 2.98
CA THR A 99 -8.34 -7.53 2.30
C THR A 99 -8.20 -7.30 0.79
N TYR A 100 -7.53 -6.23 0.39
CA TYR A 100 -7.26 -5.96 -1.01
C TYR A 100 -6.41 -7.08 -1.63
N THR A 101 -5.36 -7.52 -0.95
CA THR A 101 -4.50 -8.61 -1.41
C THR A 101 -5.26 -9.94 -1.50
N GLU A 102 -6.12 -10.23 -0.54
CA GLU A 102 -6.96 -11.42 -0.54
C GLU A 102 -7.95 -11.41 -1.71
N ASN A 103 -8.57 -10.28 -2.01
CA ASN A 103 -9.45 -10.14 -3.17
C ASN A 103 -8.72 -10.42 -4.48
N TRP A 104 -7.49 -9.98 -4.60
CA TRP A 104 -6.64 -10.25 -5.75
C TRP A 104 -6.35 -11.74 -5.89
N ARG A 105 -6.04 -12.40 -4.77
CA ARG A 105 -5.79 -13.85 -4.75
C ARG A 105 -7.01 -14.65 -5.13
N GLU A 106 -8.16 -14.30 -4.57
CA GLU A 106 -9.43 -14.93 -4.90
C GLU A 106 -9.77 -14.80 -6.38
N LYS A 107 -9.57 -13.60 -6.93
CA LYS A 107 -9.79 -13.35 -8.35
C LYS A 107 -8.86 -14.19 -9.21
N LEU A 108 -7.58 -14.26 -8.87
CA LEU A 108 -6.60 -15.07 -9.59
C LEU A 108 -7.01 -16.55 -9.59
N ASN A 109 -7.32 -17.08 -8.42
CA ASN A 109 -7.74 -18.49 -8.29
C ASN A 109 -8.99 -18.76 -9.09
N ARG A 110 -9.98 -17.89 -9.02
CA ARG A 110 -11.22 -18.01 -9.77
C ARG A 110 -10.98 -18.00 -11.28
N ASP A 111 -10.17 -17.06 -11.76
CA ASP A 111 -9.87 -16.96 -13.18
C ASP A 111 -9.15 -18.21 -13.69
N ILE A 112 -8.23 -18.76 -12.93
CA ILE A 112 -7.51 -19.98 -13.28
C ILE A 112 -8.47 -21.16 -13.30
N LEU A 113 -9.28 -21.32 -12.26
CA LEU A 113 -10.24 -22.43 -12.16
C LEU A 113 -11.29 -22.37 -13.26
N ASN A 114 -11.75 -21.19 -13.64
CA ASN A 114 -12.71 -21.03 -14.71
C ASN A 114 -12.15 -21.47 -16.06
N ASN A 115 -10.88 -21.21 -16.34
CA ASN A 115 -10.26 -21.59 -17.59
C ASN A 115 -9.87 -23.07 -17.64
N ILE A 116 -9.23 -23.55 -16.58
CA ILE A 116 -8.70 -24.92 -16.56
C ILE A 116 -9.77 -25.91 -16.08
N GLY A 117 -10.47 -25.56 -15.00
CA GLY A 117 -11.55 -26.41 -14.46
C GLY A 117 -12.69 -26.62 -15.43
N ASN A 118 -13.16 -25.56 -16.09
CA ASN A 118 -14.22 -25.66 -17.10
C ASN A 118 -13.78 -26.46 -18.31
N GLY A 119 -12.53 -26.33 -18.74
CA GLY A 119 -11.96 -27.14 -19.79
C GLY A 119 -11.93 -28.62 -19.42
N ALA A 120 -11.56 -28.94 -18.19
CA ALA A 120 -11.56 -30.33 -17.69
C ALA A 120 -12.97 -30.88 -17.58
N VAL A 121 -13.94 -30.10 -17.13
CA VAL A 121 -15.34 -30.50 -17.03
C VAL A 121 -15.95 -30.72 -18.42
N ASN A 122 -15.65 -29.84 -19.37
CA ASN A 122 -16.17 -29.95 -20.74
C ASN A 122 -15.60 -31.12 -21.50
N ASN A 123 -14.47 -31.68 -21.10
CA ASN A 123 -13.86 -32.84 -21.71
C ASN A 123 -14.46 -34.18 -21.21
N HIS A 124 -15.30 -34.10 -20.23
CA HIS A 124 -16.04 -35.26 -19.74
C HIS A 124 -17.42 -35.35 -20.38
#